data_b466678904465aa8c86e2abf5d2015f5
#
_entry.id   b466678904465aa8c86e2abf5d2015f5
#
_cell.length_a   1.000
_cell.length_b   1.000
_cell.length_c   1.000
_cell.angle_alpha   90.00
_cell.angle_beta   90.00
_cell.angle_gamma   90.00
#
_symmetry.space_group_name_H-M   'P 1'
#
loop_
_entity.id
_entity.type
_entity.pdbx_description
1 polymer ?
#
loop_
_entity_poly.entity_id
_entity_poly.type
_entity_poly.pdbx_seq_one_letter_code
_entity_poly.pdbx_strand_id
1 'polypeptide(L)'
;MIKYTEYKYHLAALFTVTVWGATFVSTKVLIANSLTPAEIFLLRFAMAYVCILPFARGRMWAANLRDELLLAAAGLSGGSLYFLTENMALEYAPASNVSLIVCTAPVWTAVLLSLLYRGERMTRRQAVGSALAFAGMVLVVLNGRFVLRLSPRGDMLALSAALLWMVYSLVIKRIGGRYPAVFITRKVFFYGLLTI
;
A
#
# COMPACT_ATOMS: atom_id res chain seq x y z
N MET A 1 -7.94 -2.77 30.60
CA MET A 1 -8.05 -1.30 30.47
C MET A 1 -7.11 -0.85 29.36
N ILE A 2 -7.64 -0.42 28.22
CA ILE A 2 -6.86 0.14 27.10
C ILE A 2 -6.37 1.51 27.57
N LYS A 3 -5.04 1.71 27.60
CA LYS A 3 -4.45 2.98 28.05
C LYS A 3 -4.84 4.11 27.08
N TYR A 4 -5.12 5.30 27.60
CA TYR A 4 -5.50 6.52 26.84
C TYR A 4 -4.57 6.81 25.64
N THR A 5 -3.32 6.36 25.70
CA THR A 5 -2.32 6.47 24.63
C THR A 5 -2.65 5.59 23.41
N GLU A 6 -3.34 4.47 23.58
CA GLU A 6 -3.67 3.54 22.49
C GLU A 6 -4.79 4.08 21.59
N TYR A 7 -5.75 4.84 22.15
CA TYR A 7 -6.83 5.45 21.36
C TYR A 7 -6.34 6.41 20.27
N LYS A 8 -5.26 7.16 20.53
CA LYS A 8 -4.68 8.08 19.54
C LYS A 8 -4.18 7.32 18.31
N TYR A 9 -3.55 6.18 18.51
CA TYR A 9 -3.06 5.34 17.40
C TYR A 9 -4.20 4.68 16.63
N HIS A 10 -5.26 4.25 17.31
CA HIS A 10 -6.45 3.69 16.66
C HIS A 10 -7.20 4.75 15.84
N LEU A 11 -7.36 5.97 16.38
CA LEU A 11 -7.96 7.09 15.63
C LEU A 11 -7.12 7.49 14.43
N ALA A 12 -5.79 7.57 14.58
CA ALA A 12 -4.88 7.85 13.48
C ALA A 12 -4.96 6.76 12.39
N ALA A 13 -5.02 5.49 12.79
CA ALA A 13 -5.18 4.39 11.86
C ALA A 13 -6.53 4.46 11.12
N LEU A 14 -7.63 4.71 11.83
CA LEU A 14 -8.96 4.86 11.24
C LEU A 14 -8.99 6.02 10.24
N PHE A 15 -8.45 7.18 10.61
CA PHE A 15 -8.33 8.34 9.71
C PHE A 15 -7.52 7.98 8.46
N THR A 16 -6.35 7.34 8.63
CA THR A 16 -5.49 6.95 7.51
C THR A 16 -6.20 6.00 6.55
N VAL A 17 -6.88 4.98 7.08
CA VAL A 17 -7.61 4.00 6.24
C VAL A 17 -8.79 4.66 5.52
N THR A 18 -9.51 5.58 6.17
CA THR A 18 -10.60 6.34 5.54
C THR A 18 -10.08 7.20 4.38
N VAL A 19 -9.00 7.95 4.62
CA VAL A 19 -8.36 8.76 3.56
C VAL A 19 -7.88 7.86 2.43
N TRP A 20 -7.23 6.74 2.75
CA TRP A 20 -6.75 5.79 1.74
C TRP A 20 -7.88 5.20 0.91
N GLY A 21 -9.00 4.78 1.54
CA GLY A 21 -10.19 4.32 0.82
C GLY A 21 -10.74 5.37 -0.14
N ALA A 22 -10.79 6.65 0.27
CA ALA A 22 -11.21 7.74 -0.59
C ALA A 22 -10.29 7.98 -1.80
N THR A 23 -9.01 7.59 -1.72
CA THR A 23 -8.07 7.77 -2.84
C THR A 23 -8.42 6.94 -4.07
N PHE A 24 -9.00 5.73 -3.91
CA PHE A 24 -9.47 4.93 -5.05
C PHE A 24 -10.54 5.66 -5.87
N VAL A 25 -11.50 6.28 -5.18
CA VAL A 25 -12.56 7.05 -5.82
C VAL A 25 -12.00 8.30 -6.48
N SER A 26 -11.18 9.07 -5.76
CA SER A 26 -10.58 10.31 -6.30
C SER A 26 -9.68 10.01 -7.50
N THR A 27 -8.88 8.95 -7.49
CA THR A 27 -8.07 8.53 -8.63
C THR A 27 -8.95 8.18 -9.83
N LYS A 28 -10.06 7.45 -9.61
CA LYS A 28 -11.00 7.13 -10.70
C LYS A 28 -11.61 8.38 -11.32
N VAL A 29 -11.96 9.39 -10.50
CA VAL A 29 -12.47 10.68 -10.98
C VAL A 29 -11.40 11.44 -11.78
N LEU A 30 -10.14 11.45 -11.32
CA LEU A 30 -9.03 12.10 -12.04
C LEU A 30 -8.77 11.45 -13.41
N ILE A 31 -8.81 10.11 -13.48
CA ILE A 31 -8.68 9.37 -14.74
C ILE A 31 -9.86 9.73 -15.68
N ALA A 32 -11.09 9.82 -15.17
CA ALA A 32 -12.25 10.21 -15.95
C ALA A 32 -12.15 11.65 -16.49
N ASN A 33 -11.36 12.52 -15.85
CA ASN A 33 -11.03 13.87 -16.28
C ASN A 33 -9.71 13.95 -17.08
N SER A 34 -9.32 12.87 -17.75
CA SER A 34 -8.21 12.80 -18.71
C SER A 34 -6.80 12.88 -18.12
N LEU A 35 -6.62 12.71 -16.81
CA LEU A 35 -5.28 12.52 -16.24
C LEU A 35 -4.84 11.08 -16.42
N THR A 36 -3.59 10.90 -16.83
CA THR A 36 -2.98 9.56 -16.94
C THR A 36 -2.60 9.01 -15.56
N PRO A 37 -2.54 7.67 -15.39
CA PRO A 37 -2.05 7.04 -14.17
C PRO A 37 -0.69 7.55 -13.68
N ALA A 38 0.23 7.82 -14.61
CA ALA A 38 1.56 8.33 -14.31
C ALA A 38 1.54 9.78 -13.81
N GLU A 39 0.75 10.65 -14.42
CA GLU A 39 0.59 12.05 -13.98
C GLU A 39 -0.03 12.12 -12.57
N ILE A 40 -1.04 11.31 -12.31
CA ILE A 40 -1.66 11.23 -10.98
C ILE A 40 -0.64 10.79 -9.93
N PHE A 41 0.17 9.76 -10.24
CA PHE A 41 1.25 9.33 -9.38
C PHE A 41 2.26 10.45 -9.14
N LEU A 42 2.78 11.04 -10.21
CA LEU A 42 3.83 12.07 -10.13
C LEU A 42 3.39 13.26 -9.26
N LEU A 43 2.19 13.78 -9.51
CA LEU A 43 1.64 14.91 -8.74
C LEU A 43 1.48 14.57 -7.26
N ARG A 44 0.90 13.41 -6.94
CA ARG A 44 0.67 12.98 -5.55
C ARG A 44 1.99 12.74 -4.81
N PHE A 45 2.94 12.05 -5.44
CA PHE A 45 4.24 11.76 -4.82
C PHE A 45 5.11 13.00 -4.70
N ALA A 46 5.10 13.90 -5.68
CA ALA A 46 5.82 15.18 -5.60
C ALA A 46 5.28 16.04 -4.44
N MET A 47 3.95 16.20 -4.34
CA MET A 47 3.34 16.93 -3.23
C MET A 47 3.68 16.28 -1.88
N ALA A 48 3.54 14.95 -1.78
CA ALA A 48 3.84 14.21 -0.55
C ALA A 48 5.33 14.33 -0.16
N TYR A 49 6.23 14.29 -1.14
CA TYR A 49 7.66 14.49 -0.92
C TYR A 49 7.97 15.88 -0.38
N VAL A 50 7.41 16.92 -1.00
CA VAL A 50 7.58 18.31 -0.51
C VAL A 50 7.01 18.46 0.90
N CYS A 51 5.82 17.91 1.17
CA CYS A 51 5.19 17.98 2.49
C CYS A 51 5.96 17.26 3.59
N ILE A 52 6.72 16.20 3.29
CA ILE A 52 7.48 15.48 4.30
C ILE A 52 8.83 16.13 4.62
N LEU A 53 9.39 16.95 3.72
CA LEU A 53 10.72 17.56 3.90
C LEU A 53 10.88 18.34 5.22
N PRO A 54 9.93 19.16 5.68
CA PRO A 54 10.07 19.88 6.95
C PRO A 54 10.21 18.97 8.17
N PHE A 55 9.64 17.76 8.10
CA PHE A 55 9.66 16.76 9.18
C PHE A 55 10.85 15.82 9.06
N ALA A 56 11.43 15.69 7.89
CA ALA A 56 12.53 14.77 7.57
C ALA A 56 13.91 15.42 7.78
N ARG A 57 14.13 16.00 8.97
CA ARG A 57 15.42 16.63 9.33
C ARG A 57 16.51 15.58 9.51
N GLY A 58 17.76 15.91 9.15
CA GLY A 58 18.93 15.08 9.35
C GLY A 58 19.48 14.45 8.05
N ARG A 59 20.15 13.29 8.18
CA ARG A 59 20.88 12.65 7.07
C ARG A 59 19.96 12.33 5.89
N MET A 60 20.46 12.60 4.68
CA MET A 60 19.77 12.23 3.43
C MET A 60 19.98 10.76 3.09
N TRP A 61 21.17 10.21 3.36
CA TRP A 61 21.58 8.87 2.97
C TRP A 61 21.55 7.89 4.14
N ALA A 62 21.30 6.61 3.86
CA ALA A 62 21.37 5.54 4.86
C ALA A 62 22.80 5.36 5.40
N ALA A 63 22.94 4.61 6.48
CA ALA A 63 24.22 4.38 7.13
C ALA A 63 25.18 3.53 6.29
N ASN A 64 24.65 2.70 5.40
CA ASN A 64 25.41 1.78 4.56
C ASN A 64 24.68 1.53 3.22
N LEU A 65 25.43 1.05 2.23
CA LEU A 65 24.92 0.78 0.88
C LEU A 65 23.80 -0.28 0.86
N ARG A 66 23.90 -1.29 1.70
CA ARG A 66 22.87 -2.36 1.78
C ARG A 66 21.51 -1.79 2.19
N ASP A 67 21.50 -0.93 3.20
CA ASP A 67 20.27 -0.28 3.65
C ASP A 67 19.73 0.70 2.61
N GLU A 68 20.62 1.42 1.91
CA GLU A 68 20.23 2.31 0.83
C GLU A 68 19.58 1.53 -0.33
N LEU A 69 20.13 0.36 -0.72
CA LEU A 69 19.53 -0.51 -1.72
C LEU A 69 18.17 -1.07 -1.27
N LEU A 70 18.02 -1.41 0.01
CA LEU A 70 16.70 -1.82 0.55
C LEU A 70 15.70 -0.68 0.49
N LEU A 71 16.11 0.56 0.79
CA LEU A 71 15.22 1.73 0.69
C LEU A 71 14.86 2.05 -0.77
N ALA A 72 15.79 1.87 -1.70
CA ALA A 72 15.51 1.98 -3.13
C ALA A 72 14.52 0.89 -3.59
N ALA A 73 14.72 -0.35 -3.16
CA ALA A 73 13.79 -1.45 -3.45
C ALA A 73 12.40 -1.19 -2.83
N ALA A 74 12.32 -0.57 -1.64
CA ALA A 74 11.06 -0.17 -1.04
C ALA A 74 10.38 0.95 -1.85
N GLY A 75 11.13 1.94 -2.33
CA GLY A 75 10.62 3.00 -3.20
C GLY A 75 10.12 2.48 -4.54
N LEU A 76 10.86 1.54 -5.14
CA LEU A 76 10.47 0.90 -6.39
C LEU A 76 9.22 0.04 -6.22
N SER A 77 9.17 -0.85 -5.23
CA SER A 77 8.07 -1.80 -5.06
C SER A 77 6.82 -1.16 -4.45
N GLY A 78 6.94 -0.39 -3.38
CA GLY A 78 5.82 0.22 -2.65
C GLY A 78 5.54 1.67 -3.04
N GLY A 79 6.44 2.28 -3.79
CA GLY A 79 6.26 3.61 -4.40
C GLY A 79 5.80 3.48 -5.85
N SER A 80 6.71 3.55 -6.82
CA SER A 80 6.37 3.68 -8.24
C SER A 80 5.56 2.50 -8.79
N LEU A 81 6.06 1.27 -8.69
CA LEU A 81 5.40 0.11 -9.32
C LEU A 81 4.03 -0.17 -8.71
N TYR A 82 3.90 -0.13 -7.39
CA TYR A 82 2.61 -0.35 -6.72
C TYR A 82 1.57 0.66 -7.18
N PHE A 83 1.85 1.96 -7.01
CA PHE A 83 0.86 2.99 -7.34
C PHE A 83 0.60 3.13 -8.83
N LEU A 84 1.61 2.86 -9.68
CA LEU A 84 1.41 2.86 -11.12
C LEU A 84 0.48 1.71 -11.54
N THR A 85 0.72 0.48 -11.06
CA THR A 85 -0.15 -0.66 -11.37
C THR A 85 -1.55 -0.50 -10.79
N GLU A 86 -1.68 0.06 -9.58
CA GLU A 86 -2.98 0.39 -8.96
C GLU A 86 -3.75 1.43 -9.77
N ASN A 87 -3.10 2.54 -10.15
CA ASN A 87 -3.73 3.59 -10.96
C ASN A 87 -4.12 3.06 -12.35
N MET A 88 -3.26 2.25 -12.99
CA MET A 88 -3.60 1.59 -14.26
C MET A 88 -4.74 0.59 -14.08
N ALA A 89 -4.81 -0.15 -12.99
CA ALA A 89 -5.94 -1.04 -12.72
C ALA A 89 -7.27 -0.28 -12.65
N LEU A 90 -7.26 0.91 -12.05
CA LEU A 90 -8.43 1.80 -11.97
C LEU A 90 -8.85 2.36 -13.35
N GLU A 91 -7.96 2.39 -14.33
CA GLU A 91 -8.32 2.74 -15.70
C GLU A 91 -9.23 1.67 -16.33
N TYR A 92 -8.93 0.38 -16.10
CA TYR A 92 -9.60 -0.75 -16.74
C TYR A 92 -10.73 -1.37 -15.91
N ALA A 93 -10.73 -1.21 -14.57
CA ALA A 93 -11.68 -1.87 -13.67
C ALA A 93 -12.41 -0.88 -12.76
N PRO A 94 -13.58 -1.26 -12.21
CA PRO A 94 -14.26 -0.48 -11.19
C PRO A 94 -13.40 -0.34 -9.93
N ALA A 95 -13.48 0.83 -9.26
CA ALA A 95 -12.74 1.09 -8.02
C ALA A 95 -13.03 0.04 -6.93
N SER A 96 -14.25 -0.48 -6.87
CA SER A 96 -14.64 -1.55 -5.96
C SER A 96 -13.87 -2.85 -6.19
N ASN A 97 -13.68 -3.26 -7.44
CA ASN A 97 -12.92 -4.47 -7.75
C ASN A 97 -11.44 -4.29 -7.41
N VAL A 98 -10.86 -3.16 -7.85
CA VAL A 98 -9.46 -2.85 -7.60
C VAL A 98 -9.18 -2.80 -6.10
N SER A 99 -9.99 -2.08 -5.33
CA SER A 99 -9.82 -2.00 -3.87
C SER A 99 -9.95 -3.37 -3.21
N LEU A 100 -10.91 -4.21 -3.63
CA LEU A 100 -11.07 -5.56 -3.11
C LEU A 100 -9.80 -6.40 -3.32
N ILE A 101 -9.26 -6.41 -4.53
CA ILE A 101 -8.07 -7.19 -4.86
C ILE A 101 -6.85 -6.65 -4.11
N VAL A 102 -6.63 -5.33 -4.09
CA VAL A 102 -5.51 -4.69 -3.37
C VAL A 102 -5.59 -4.96 -1.87
N CYS A 103 -6.77 -4.95 -1.27
CA CYS A 103 -6.97 -5.30 0.14
C CYS A 103 -6.63 -6.76 0.48
N THR A 104 -6.31 -7.62 -0.48
CA THR A 104 -5.74 -8.96 -0.22
C THR A 104 -4.26 -8.90 0.15
N ALA A 105 -3.56 -7.79 -0.08
CA ALA A 105 -2.12 -7.64 0.17
C ALA A 105 -1.67 -8.06 1.59
N PRO A 106 -2.39 -7.74 2.69
CA PRO A 106 -2.03 -8.23 4.02
C PRO A 106 -2.04 -9.75 4.14
N VAL A 107 -2.95 -10.43 3.44
CA VAL A 107 -3.04 -11.90 3.43
C VAL A 107 -1.81 -12.48 2.72
N TRP A 108 -1.47 -11.98 1.54
CA TRP A 108 -0.25 -12.38 0.82
C TRP A 108 1.01 -12.13 1.64
N THR A 109 1.07 -10.97 2.32
CA THR A 109 2.18 -10.62 3.21
C THR A 109 2.30 -11.62 4.37
N ALA A 110 1.19 -11.94 5.03
CA ALA A 110 1.17 -12.88 6.15
C ALA A 110 1.57 -14.30 5.71
N VAL A 111 1.09 -14.77 4.55
CA VAL A 111 1.48 -16.06 3.97
C VAL A 111 2.98 -16.07 3.68
N LEU A 112 3.50 -15.06 2.99
CA LEU A 112 4.94 -14.98 2.65
C LEU A 112 5.81 -14.94 3.90
N LEU A 113 5.45 -14.13 4.91
CA LEU A 113 6.19 -14.04 6.15
C LEU A 113 6.19 -15.36 6.92
N SER A 114 5.06 -16.08 6.94
CA SER A 114 4.97 -17.38 7.59
C SER A 114 5.81 -18.47 6.91
N LEU A 115 6.05 -18.34 5.60
CA LEU A 115 6.93 -19.23 4.83
C LEU A 115 8.41 -18.90 5.03
N LEU A 116 8.76 -17.61 5.08
CA LEU A 116 10.16 -17.17 5.16
C LEU A 116 10.69 -17.11 6.60
N TYR A 117 9.84 -16.86 7.57
CA TYR A 117 10.24 -16.66 8.97
C TYR A 117 9.50 -17.62 9.89
N ARG A 118 10.22 -18.62 10.44
CA ARG A 118 9.63 -19.64 11.33
C ARG A 118 8.94 -19.07 12.57
N GLY A 119 9.36 -17.90 13.06
CA GLY A 119 8.76 -17.19 14.20
C GLY A 119 7.50 -16.40 13.88
N GLU A 120 7.15 -16.27 12.60
CA GLU A 120 6.02 -15.44 12.11
C GLU A 120 4.89 -16.32 11.52
N ARG A 121 4.79 -17.55 11.97
CA ARG A 121 3.74 -18.45 11.49
C ARG A 121 2.36 -17.89 11.84
N MET A 122 1.49 -17.84 10.85
CA MET A 122 0.11 -17.40 11.02
C MET A 122 -0.60 -18.31 12.03
N THR A 123 -1.11 -17.71 13.10
CA THR A 123 -1.91 -18.41 14.08
C THR A 123 -3.32 -18.71 13.52
N ARG A 124 -4.00 -19.73 14.06
CA ARG A 124 -5.39 -20.03 13.67
C ARG A 124 -6.31 -18.81 13.82
N ARG A 125 -6.13 -18.01 14.90
CA ARG A 125 -6.91 -16.79 15.13
C ARG A 125 -6.69 -15.74 14.04
N GLN A 126 -5.44 -15.53 13.62
CA GLN A 126 -5.10 -14.63 12.52
C GLN A 126 -5.68 -15.12 11.19
N ALA A 127 -5.57 -16.41 10.88
CA ALA A 127 -6.13 -17.00 9.67
C ALA A 127 -7.66 -16.83 9.60
N VAL A 128 -8.36 -17.15 10.70
CA VAL A 128 -9.83 -16.97 10.78
C VAL A 128 -10.20 -15.49 10.70
N GLY A 129 -9.50 -14.61 11.42
CA GLY A 129 -9.74 -13.16 11.36
C GLY A 129 -9.54 -12.59 9.95
N SER A 130 -8.48 -13.01 9.25
CA SER A 130 -8.22 -12.61 7.85
C SER A 130 -9.31 -13.13 6.90
N ALA A 131 -9.76 -14.37 7.06
CA ALA A 131 -10.83 -14.94 6.26
C ALA A 131 -12.18 -14.21 6.49
N LEU A 132 -12.51 -13.88 7.74
CA LEU A 132 -13.70 -13.10 8.08
C LEU A 132 -13.65 -11.68 7.53
N ALA A 133 -12.48 -11.01 7.64
CA ALA A 133 -12.29 -9.67 7.09
C ALA A 133 -12.43 -9.69 5.56
N PHE A 134 -11.85 -10.68 4.89
CA PHE A 134 -11.99 -10.85 3.45
C PHE A 134 -13.43 -11.13 3.03
N ALA A 135 -14.13 -12.03 3.73
CA ALA A 135 -15.55 -12.32 3.47
C ALA A 135 -16.43 -11.07 3.66
N GLY A 136 -16.20 -10.30 4.74
CA GLY A 136 -16.89 -9.03 4.97
C GLY A 136 -16.65 -8.02 3.85
N MET A 137 -15.42 -7.89 3.39
CA MET A 137 -15.05 -7.01 2.28
C MET A 137 -15.75 -7.43 0.97
N VAL A 138 -15.77 -8.73 0.66
CA VAL A 138 -16.51 -9.28 -0.51
C VAL A 138 -17.99 -8.93 -0.43
N LEU A 139 -18.63 -9.10 0.72
CA LEU A 139 -20.04 -8.76 0.92
C LEU A 139 -20.32 -7.26 0.69
N VAL A 140 -19.45 -6.39 1.19
CA VAL A 140 -19.58 -4.93 0.99
C VAL A 140 -19.44 -4.57 -0.50
N VAL A 141 -18.44 -5.13 -1.19
CA VAL A 141 -18.21 -4.83 -2.62
C VAL A 141 -19.34 -5.36 -3.48
N LEU A 142 -19.84 -6.55 -3.22
CA LEU A 142 -20.96 -7.13 -3.96
C LEU A 142 -22.30 -6.41 -3.71
N ASN A 143 -22.41 -5.64 -2.60
CA ASN A 143 -23.55 -4.79 -2.25
C ASN A 143 -24.92 -5.43 -2.57
N GLY A 144 -25.06 -6.73 -2.30
CA GLY A 144 -26.27 -7.50 -2.54
C GLY A 144 -26.66 -7.76 -4.00
N ARG A 145 -25.91 -7.24 -4.96
CA ARG A 145 -26.22 -7.40 -6.40
C ARG A 145 -25.45 -8.51 -7.10
N PHE A 146 -24.45 -9.10 -6.45
CA PHE A 146 -23.59 -10.21 -6.95
C PHE A 146 -23.09 -10.05 -8.40
N VAL A 147 -22.99 -8.82 -8.90
CA VAL A 147 -22.52 -8.54 -10.25
C VAL A 147 -21.02 -8.25 -10.21
N LEU A 148 -20.22 -9.29 -10.34
CA LEU A 148 -18.77 -9.14 -10.56
C LEU A 148 -18.55 -8.75 -12.04
N ARG A 149 -18.22 -7.50 -12.29
CA ARG A 149 -17.76 -7.07 -13.61
C ARG A 149 -16.27 -7.38 -13.71
N LEU A 150 -15.95 -8.57 -14.17
CA LEU A 150 -14.57 -9.00 -14.39
C LEU A 150 -13.92 -8.14 -15.48
N SER A 151 -12.76 -7.61 -15.17
CA SER A 151 -11.87 -6.93 -16.10
C SER A 151 -10.50 -7.61 -16.04
N PRO A 152 -10.22 -8.61 -16.88
CA PRO A 152 -8.99 -9.41 -16.76
C PRO A 152 -7.72 -8.56 -16.69
N ARG A 153 -7.63 -7.49 -17.47
CA ARG A 153 -6.48 -6.56 -17.43
C ARG A 153 -6.43 -5.78 -16.12
N GLY A 154 -7.54 -5.18 -15.70
CA GLY A 154 -7.62 -4.41 -14.46
C GLY A 154 -7.41 -5.28 -13.23
N ASP A 155 -8.00 -6.47 -13.20
CA ASP A 155 -7.90 -7.40 -12.07
C ASP A 155 -6.45 -7.96 -11.94
N MET A 156 -5.77 -8.25 -13.05
CA MET A 156 -4.36 -8.67 -13.05
C MET A 156 -3.42 -7.54 -12.59
N LEU A 157 -3.67 -6.29 -13.00
CA LEU A 157 -2.92 -5.14 -12.52
C LEU A 157 -3.13 -4.92 -11.01
N ALA A 158 -4.37 -5.01 -10.53
CA ALA A 158 -4.69 -4.91 -9.11
C ALA A 158 -4.01 -6.01 -8.27
N LEU A 159 -3.99 -7.26 -8.78
CA LEU A 159 -3.27 -8.36 -8.15
C LEU A 159 -1.75 -8.10 -8.13
N SER A 160 -1.20 -7.58 -9.23
CA SER A 160 0.21 -7.18 -9.29
C SER A 160 0.54 -6.11 -8.25
N ALA A 161 -0.34 -5.11 -8.07
CA ALA A 161 -0.20 -4.11 -7.02
C ALA A 161 -0.21 -4.76 -5.62
N ALA A 162 -1.13 -5.69 -5.33
CA ALA A 162 -1.16 -6.40 -4.05
C ALA A 162 0.15 -7.19 -3.77
N LEU A 163 0.70 -7.84 -4.80
CA LEU A 163 1.98 -8.56 -4.68
C LEU A 163 3.17 -7.61 -4.51
N LEU A 164 3.17 -6.46 -5.19
CA LEU A 164 4.20 -5.42 -5.01
C LEU A 164 4.18 -4.84 -3.59
N TRP A 165 2.99 -4.64 -3.02
CA TRP A 165 2.85 -4.25 -1.61
C TRP A 165 3.36 -5.31 -0.64
N MET A 166 3.14 -6.59 -0.94
CA MET A 166 3.72 -7.71 -0.19
C MET A 166 5.27 -7.65 -0.21
N VAL A 167 5.88 -7.41 -1.39
CA VAL A 167 7.34 -7.23 -1.51
C VAL A 167 7.82 -6.03 -0.71
N TYR A 168 7.15 -4.90 -0.84
CA TYR A 168 7.42 -3.69 -0.04
C TYR A 168 7.41 -3.99 1.46
N SER A 169 6.38 -4.66 1.95
CA SER A 169 6.22 -5.03 3.36
C SER A 169 7.39 -5.90 3.86
N LEU A 170 7.85 -6.85 3.03
CA LEU A 170 9.01 -7.68 3.32
C LEU A 170 10.31 -6.86 3.39
N VAL A 171 10.49 -5.92 2.47
CA VAL A 171 11.66 -5.02 2.45
C VAL A 171 11.67 -4.12 3.69
N ILE A 172 10.53 -3.52 4.03
CA ILE A 172 10.40 -2.70 5.25
C ILE A 172 10.69 -3.52 6.51
N LYS A 173 10.21 -4.76 6.57
CA LYS A 173 10.54 -5.67 7.68
C LYS A 173 12.05 -5.94 7.79
N ARG A 174 12.76 -6.10 6.68
CA ARG A 174 14.22 -6.28 6.66
C ARG A 174 14.99 -5.04 7.12
N ILE A 175 14.45 -3.84 6.89
CA ILE A 175 14.99 -2.59 7.43
C ILE A 175 14.85 -2.56 8.95
N GLY A 176 13.74 -3.11 9.51
CA GLY A 176 13.60 -3.51 10.91
C GLY A 176 13.80 -2.40 11.94
N GLY A 177 13.22 -1.23 11.77
CA GLY A 177 13.27 -0.15 12.78
C GLY A 177 14.63 0.54 12.95
N ARG A 178 15.62 0.24 12.10
CA ARG A 178 16.94 0.91 12.10
C ARG A 178 16.88 2.39 11.78
N TYR A 179 15.80 2.82 11.14
CA TYR A 179 15.57 4.21 10.73
C TYR A 179 14.19 4.69 11.19
N PRO A 180 14.04 5.98 11.52
CA PRO A 180 12.74 6.58 11.81
C PRO A 180 11.77 6.45 10.64
N ALA A 181 10.48 6.29 10.92
CA ALA A 181 9.45 6.16 9.87
C ALA A 181 9.47 7.33 8.87
N VAL A 182 9.66 8.57 9.35
CA VAL A 182 9.75 9.76 8.48
C VAL A 182 10.92 9.67 7.50
N PHE A 183 12.07 9.12 7.92
CA PHE A 183 13.21 8.89 7.05
C PHE A 183 12.89 7.87 5.97
N ILE A 184 12.29 6.72 6.36
CA ILE A 184 11.90 5.67 5.42
C ILE A 184 10.88 6.22 4.41
N THR A 185 9.85 6.91 4.87
CA THR A 185 8.81 7.50 4.00
C THR A 185 9.40 8.50 3.00
N ARG A 186 10.30 9.39 3.46
CA ARG A 186 11.02 10.30 2.56
C ARG A 186 11.79 9.54 1.48
N LYS A 187 12.48 8.45 1.84
CA LYS A 187 13.23 7.63 0.89
C LYS A 187 12.33 6.90 -0.09
N VAL A 188 11.20 6.38 0.36
CA VAL A 188 10.19 5.74 -0.51
C VAL A 188 9.64 6.74 -1.52
N PHE A 189 9.30 7.97 -1.11
CA PHE A 189 8.87 9.01 -2.05
C PHE A 189 9.98 9.42 -3.00
N PHE A 190 11.22 9.61 -2.51
CA PHE A 190 12.37 9.97 -3.33
C PHE A 190 12.64 8.93 -4.41
N TYR A 191 12.79 7.66 -4.04
CA TYR A 191 13.04 6.59 -5.01
C TYR A 191 11.82 6.29 -5.87
N GLY A 192 10.60 6.44 -5.33
CA GLY A 192 9.38 6.34 -6.11
C GLY A 192 9.33 7.37 -7.24
N LEU A 193 9.69 8.61 -6.97
CA LEU A 193 9.77 9.68 -7.99
C LEU A 193 10.91 9.47 -9.00
N LEU A 194 12.02 8.87 -8.56
CA LEU A 194 13.18 8.64 -9.42
C LEU A 194 12.97 7.50 -10.43
N THR A 195 12.03 6.58 -10.15
CA THR A 195 11.84 5.33 -10.91
C THR A 195 10.59 5.30 -11.79
N ILE A 196 9.93 6.46 -11.99
CA ILE A 196 8.74 6.57 -12.85
C ILE A 196 9.03 7.13 -14.24
#